data_19e46b75e2fae1f356990a8cc3caebe3
#
_entry.id   19e46b75e2fae1f356990a8cc3caebe3
#
_cell.length_a   1.000
_cell.length_b   1.000
_cell.length_c   1.000
_cell.angle_alpha   90.00
_cell.angle_beta   90.00
_cell.angle_gamma   90.00
#
_symmetry.space_group_name_H-M   'P 1'
#
loop_
_entity.id
_entity.type
_entity.pdbx_description
1 polymer ?
#
loop_
_entity_poly.entity_id
_entity_poly.type
_entity_poly.pdbx_seq_one_letter_code
_entity_poly.pdbx_strand_id
1 'polypeptide(L)'
;MTLPSKPEVATACNCSLCRRIGGPWVYFEFGTVKIEGHPEATAEYVQGDKTLRTIHCRTCGCVTHWEPLEPAPGTRHGVNLGNFDPELIASVRVRRFDGANTWKFIDE
;
A
#
# COMPACT_ATOMS: atom_id res chain seq x y z
N MET A 1 -1.25 -4.28 -11.82
CA MET A 1 -0.07 -4.61 -10.97
C MET A 1 0.11 -6.11 -10.91
N THR A 2 1.35 -6.55 -10.90
CA THR A 2 1.69 -7.96 -10.78
C THR A 2 2.57 -8.17 -9.55
N LEU A 3 2.10 -8.99 -8.63
CA LEU A 3 2.80 -9.28 -7.37
C LEU A 3 3.85 -10.38 -7.59
N PRO A 4 4.99 -10.33 -6.88
CA PRO A 4 6.03 -11.37 -7.00
C PRO A 4 5.61 -12.71 -6.37
N SER A 5 4.64 -12.70 -5.45
CA SER A 5 4.13 -13.91 -4.80
C SER A 5 2.74 -13.64 -4.25
N LYS A 6 2.01 -14.71 -3.87
CA LYS A 6 0.71 -14.56 -3.23
C LYS A 6 0.87 -14.05 -1.81
N PRO A 7 0.22 -12.93 -1.41
CA PRO A 7 0.31 -12.44 -0.03
C PRO A 7 -0.50 -13.33 0.91
N GLU A 8 -0.01 -13.48 2.16
CA GLU A 8 -0.71 -14.22 3.21
C GLU A 8 -1.31 -13.29 4.26
N VAL A 9 -0.67 -12.14 4.48
CA VAL A 9 -1.04 -11.16 5.50
C VAL A 9 -1.12 -9.78 4.89
N ALA A 10 -2.14 -9.01 5.28
CA ALA A 10 -2.30 -7.62 4.89
C ALA A 10 -2.51 -6.75 6.12
N THR A 11 -2.26 -5.46 6.00
CA THR A 11 -2.39 -4.49 7.09
C THR A 11 -3.49 -3.49 6.78
N ALA A 12 -4.46 -3.36 7.69
CA ALA A 12 -5.46 -2.30 7.68
C ALA A 12 -5.05 -1.22 8.68
N CYS A 13 -4.62 -0.07 8.18
CA CYS A 13 -4.18 1.06 9.00
C CYS A 13 -5.32 2.06 9.17
N ASN A 14 -5.45 2.65 10.37
CA ASN A 14 -6.50 3.63 10.67
C ASN A 14 -6.02 5.08 10.66
N CYS A 15 -4.83 5.36 10.14
CA CYS A 15 -4.36 6.75 10.05
C CYS A 15 -5.26 7.56 9.10
N SER A 16 -5.17 8.89 9.16
CA SER A 16 -6.09 9.77 8.43
C SER A 16 -6.11 9.51 6.92
N LEU A 17 -5.00 9.14 6.33
CA LEU A 17 -4.92 8.83 4.90
C LEU A 17 -5.40 7.40 4.62
N CYS A 18 -4.88 6.42 5.36
CA CYS A 18 -5.18 5.02 5.09
C CYS A 18 -6.65 4.67 5.29
N ARG A 19 -7.33 5.25 6.30
CA ARG A 19 -8.76 5.01 6.50
C ARG A 19 -9.62 5.53 5.35
N ARG A 20 -9.15 6.56 4.64
CA ARG A 20 -9.86 7.11 3.48
C ARG A 20 -9.63 6.26 2.22
N ILE A 21 -8.45 5.71 2.09
CA ILE A 21 -8.09 4.86 0.95
C ILE A 21 -8.78 3.50 1.05
N GLY A 22 -8.84 2.93 2.25
CA GLY A 22 -9.44 1.64 2.53
C GLY A 22 -8.43 0.50 2.65
N GLY A 23 -7.55 0.33 1.70
CA GLY A 23 -6.62 -0.81 1.70
C GLY A 23 -7.33 -2.16 1.53
N PRO A 24 -6.88 -3.24 2.17
CA PRO A 24 -5.68 -3.31 3.02
C PRO A 24 -4.38 -3.28 2.22
N TRP A 25 -3.28 -3.10 2.94
CA TRP A 25 -1.95 -3.02 2.35
C TRP A 25 -1.20 -4.35 2.46
N VAL A 26 -0.53 -4.74 1.38
CA VAL A 26 0.46 -5.83 1.40
C VAL A 26 1.82 -5.24 1.03
N TYR A 27 2.88 -5.82 1.60
CA TYR A 27 4.22 -5.24 1.48
C TYR A 27 5.15 -6.20 0.75
N PHE A 28 5.95 -5.62 -0.14
CA PHE A 28 7.00 -6.35 -0.88
C PHE A 28 8.25 -5.48 -0.92
N GLU A 29 9.40 -6.09 -1.20
CA GLU A 29 10.62 -5.34 -1.42
C GLU A 29 10.43 -4.37 -2.59
N PHE A 30 10.93 -3.15 -2.43
CA PHE A 30 10.80 -2.11 -3.46
C PHE A 30 11.37 -2.61 -4.79
N GLY A 31 10.59 -2.40 -5.85
CA GLY A 31 10.97 -2.77 -7.20
C GLY A 31 10.57 -4.19 -7.62
N THR A 32 10.00 -5.01 -6.72
CA THR A 32 9.59 -6.38 -7.06
C THR A 32 8.17 -6.49 -7.61
N VAL A 33 7.32 -5.49 -7.37
CA VAL A 33 5.96 -5.44 -7.92
C VAL A 33 6.00 -4.76 -9.27
N LYS A 34 5.45 -5.41 -10.29
CA LYS A 34 5.35 -4.83 -11.61
C LYS A 34 4.11 -3.94 -11.70
N ILE A 35 4.30 -2.67 -11.99
CA ILE A 35 3.21 -1.68 -12.06
C ILE A 35 3.23 -1.04 -13.46
N GLU A 36 2.29 -1.46 -14.29
CA GLU A 36 2.18 -0.93 -15.65
C GLU A 36 1.66 0.50 -15.63
N GLY A 37 2.22 1.36 -16.49
CA GLY A 37 1.83 2.76 -16.59
C GLY A 37 2.38 3.68 -15.51
N HIS A 38 3.19 3.17 -14.59
CA HIS A 38 3.85 3.98 -13.57
C HIS A 38 5.28 4.31 -14.03
N PRO A 39 5.71 5.56 -13.97
CA PRO A 39 5.03 6.75 -13.41
C PRO A 39 4.22 7.58 -14.41
N GLU A 40 4.15 7.23 -15.68
CA GLU A 40 3.57 8.09 -16.72
C GLU A 40 2.08 8.34 -16.53
N ALA A 41 1.32 7.32 -16.11
CA ALA A 41 -0.13 7.37 -15.95
C ALA A 41 -0.57 7.56 -14.50
N THR A 42 0.36 7.90 -13.60
CA THR A 42 0.09 8.05 -12.17
C THR A 42 0.43 9.45 -11.65
N ALA A 43 -0.09 9.79 -10.48
CA ALA A 43 0.24 11.00 -9.74
C ALA A 43 0.54 10.64 -8.29
N GLU A 44 1.22 11.54 -7.57
CA GLU A 44 1.69 11.26 -6.22
C GLU A 44 1.18 12.27 -5.19
N TYR A 45 1.08 11.83 -3.93
CA TYR A 45 0.84 12.67 -2.79
C TYR A 45 1.85 12.36 -1.69
N VAL A 46 2.56 13.36 -1.20
CA VAL A 46 3.55 13.22 -0.12
C VAL A 46 2.92 13.65 1.18
N GLN A 47 2.89 12.76 2.18
CA GLN A 47 2.21 12.98 3.45
C GLN A 47 3.18 12.97 4.62
N GLY A 48 2.80 13.72 5.66
CA GLY A 48 3.44 13.65 6.98
C GLY A 48 4.91 14.05 6.98
N ASP A 49 5.77 13.16 7.41
CA ASP A 49 7.20 13.38 7.51
C ASP A 49 7.94 13.38 6.15
N LYS A 50 7.19 13.24 5.06
CA LYS A 50 7.71 13.28 3.69
C LYS A 50 8.74 12.17 3.40
N THR A 51 8.53 10.99 3.96
CA THR A 51 9.37 9.81 3.68
C THR A 51 8.77 8.90 2.62
N LEU A 52 7.45 8.99 2.41
CA LEU A 52 6.69 8.18 1.47
C LEU A 52 5.92 9.05 0.49
N ARG A 53 5.60 8.47 -0.65
CA ARG A 53 4.58 9.03 -1.55
C ARG A 53 3.52 7.99 -1.83
N THR A 54 2.26 8.42 -1.83
CA THR A 54 1.10 7.60 -2.17
C THR A 54 0.75 7.83 -3.63
N ILE A 55 0.64 6.77 -4.40
CA ILE A 55 0.48 6.83 -5.85
C ILE A 55 -0.96 6.48 -6.23
N HIS A 56 -1.56 7.28 -7.11
CA HIS A 56 -2.88 6.98 -7.65
C HIS A 56 -2.90 7.09 -9.17
N CYS A 57 -3.85 6.39 -9.78
CA CYS A 57 -4.06 6.45 -11.21
C CYS A 57 -4.63 7.82 -11.62
N ARG A 58 -4.05 8.45 -12.65
CA ARG A 58 -4.54 9.74 -13.13
C ARG A 58 -5.90 9.66 -13.80
N THR A 59 -6.28 8.49 -14.30
CA THR A 59 -7.52 8.31 -15.04
C THR A 59 -8.70 8.06 -14.12
N CYS A 60 -8.60 7.10 -13.19
CA CYS A 60 -9.72 6.71 -12.33
C CYS A 60 -9.58 7.18 -10.89
N GLY A 61 -8.40 7.67 -10.49
CA GLY A 61 -8.15 8.16 -9.14
C GLY A 61 -7.89 7.08 -8.09
N CYS A 62 -7.93 5.81 -8.44
CA CYS A 62 -7.69 4.74 -7.48
C CYS A 62 -6.23 4.74 -7.01
N VAL A 63 -6.04 4.62 -5.70
CA VAL A 63 -4.70 4.47 -5.12
C VAL A 63 -4.18 3.08 -5.43
N THR A 64 -2.99 3.02 -6.03
CA THR A 64 -2.37 1.75 -6.42
C THR A 64 -1.41 1.23 -5.36
N HIS A 65 -0.53 2.10 -4.88
CA HIS A 65 0.52 1.72 -3.92
C HIS A 65 1.10 2.97 -3.26
N TRP A 66 1.96 2.74 -2.26
CA TRP A 66 2.87 3.79 -1.80
C TRP A 66 4.30 3.29 -1.96
N GLU A 67 5.23 4.22 -2.09
CA GLU A 67 6.64 3.88 -2.23
C GLU A 67 7.51 4.88 -1.46
N PRO A 68 8.72 4.48 -1.03
CA PRO A 68 9.63 5.39 -0.34
C PRO A 68 10.15 6.45 -1.30
N LEU A 69 10.36 7.68 -0.80
CA LEU A 69 10.97 8.77 -1.58
C LEU A 69 12.44 8.50 -1.85
N GLU A 70 13.13 7.87 -0.88
CA GLU A 70 14.55 7.55 -0.98
C GLU A 70 14.72 6.04 -0.76
N PRO A 71 14.50 5.21 -1.79
CA PRO A 71 14.63 3.76 -1.65
C PRO A 71 16.09 3.37 -1.38
N ALA A 72 16.26 2.42 -0.46
CA ALA A 72 17.54 1.84 -0.10
C ALA A 72 17.41 0.31 -0.13
N PRO A 73 18.51 -0.45 -0.13
CA PRO A 73 18.45 -1.91 -0.07
C PRO A 73 17.59 -2.38 1.10
N GLY A 74 16.65 -3.27 0.85
CA GLY A 74 15.76 -3.82 1.86
C GLY A 74 14.53 -2.97 2.18
N THR A 75 14.34 -1.80 1.56
CA THR A 75 13.10 -1.02 1.75
C THR A 75 11.92 -1.68 1.08
N ARG A 76 10.73 -1.46 1.66
CA ARG A 76 9.49 -2.01 1.15
C ARG A 76 8.66 -0.92 0.48
N HIS A 77 7.74 -1.36 -0.38
CA HIS A 77 6.60 -0.53 -0.77
C HIS A 77 5.31 -1.25 -0.39
N GLY A 78 4.24 -0.50 -0.22
CA GLY A 78 2.92 -1.04 0.12
C GLY A 78 2.00 -1.01 -1.09
N VAL A 79 1.34 -2.14 -1.35
CA VAL A 79 0.39 -2.27 -2.46
C VAL A 79 -1.03 -2.27 -1.91
N ASN A 80 -1.92 -1.50 -2.52
CA ASN A 80 -3.33 -1.47 -2.15
C ASN A 80 -4.03 -2.72 -2.70
N LEU A 81 -4.26 -3.69 -1.82
CA LEU A 81 -4.88 -4.97 -2.20
C LEU A 81 -6.32 -4.81 -2.70
N GLY A 82 -6.97 -3.69 -2.37
CA GLY A 82 -8.31 -3.37 -2.87
C GLY A 82 -8.43 -3.32 -4.39
N ASN A 83 -7.31 -3.20 -5.12
CA ASN A 83 -7.29 -3.20 -6.58
C ASN A 83 -7.28 -4.61 -7.19
N PHE A 84 -7.27 -5.65 -6.37
CA PHE A 84 -7.22 -7.04 -6.80
C PHE A 84 -8.57 -7.72 -6.64
N ASP A 85 -8.67 -8.98 -7.10
CA ASP A 85 -9.91 -9.73 -7.02
C ASP A 85 -10.39 -9.91 -5.57
N PRO A 86 -11.71 -9.83 -5.33
CA PRO A 86 -12.26 -10.07 -4.01
C PRO A 86 -11.87 -11.43 -3.39
N GLU A 87 -11.67 -12.45 -4.22
CA GLU A 87 -11.22 -13.75 -3.76
C GLU A 87 -9.83 -13.71 -3.14
N LEU A 88 -8.93 -12.94 -3.75
CA LEU A 88 -7.58 -12.76 -3.20
C LEU A 88 -7.65 -12.01 -1.87
N ILE A 89 -8.45 -10.94 -1.80
CA ILE A 89 -8.63 -10.15 -0.57
C ILE A 89 -9.17 -11.04 0.55
N ALA A 90 -10.14 -11.90 0.26
CA ALA A 90 -10.73 -12.79 1.24
C ALA A 90 -9.76 -13.88 1.73
N SER A 91 -8.71 -14.18 0.97
CA SER A 91 -7.76 -15.23 1.31
C SER A 91 -6.63 -14.78 2.25
N VAL A 92 -6.46 -13.47 2.47
CA VAL A 92 -5.40 -12.94 3.32
C VAL A 92 -5.89 -12.71 4.73
N ARG A 93 -4.99 -12.86 5.72
CA ARG A 93 -5.26 -12.47 7.10
C ARG A 93 -5.00 -10.98 7.26
N VAL A 94 -6.00 -10.22 7.65
CA VAL A 94 -5.88 -8.77 7.84
C VAL A 94 -5.53 -8.46 9.29
N ARG A 95 -4.42 -7.75 9.48
CA ARG A 95 -3.98 -7.25 10.80
C ARG A 95 -4.34 -5.77 10.88
N ARG A 96 -4.95 -5.35 11.98
CA ARG A 96 -5.32 -3.94 12.18
C ARG A 96 -4.20 -3.18 12.88
N PHE A 97 -3.78 -2.08 12.28
CA PHE A 97 -2.68 -1.24 12.77
C PHE A 97 -3.20 0.13 13.19
N ASP A 98 -2.84 0.56 14.41
CA ASP A 98 -3.23 1.87 14.94
C ASP A 98 -2.20 2.95 14.56
N GLY A 99 -2.20 3.33 13.30
CA GLY A 99 -1.32 4.40 12.80
C GLY A 99 -1.77 5.81 13.22
N ALA A 100 -3.01 5.93 13.73
CA ALA A 100 -3.53 7.22 14.17
C ALA A 100 -2.99 7.64 15.54
N ASN A 101 -2.74 6.71 16.44
CA ASN A 101 -2.40 7.00 17.83
C ASN A 101 -1.15 6.26 18.33
N THR A 102 -1.26 4.95 18.54
CA THR A 102 -0.22 4.19 19.27
C THR A 102 0.90 3.68 18.39
N TRP A 103 0.70 3.62 17.08
CA TRP A 103 1.64 3.05 16.13
C TRP A 103 1.93 1.57 16.40
N LYS A 104 0.90 0.83 16.84
CA LYS A 104 0.98 -0.59 17.18
C LYS A 104 -0.20 -1.36 16.58
N PHE A 105 -0.04 -2.67 16.41
CA PHE A 105 -1.14 -3.54 15.99
C PHE A 105 -2.16 -3.68 17.11
N ILE A 106 -3.46 -3.61 16.76
CA ILE A 106 -4.54 -3.57 17.74
C ILE A 106 -4.82 -4.97 18.31
N ASP A 107 -4.73 -6.00 17.48
CA ASP A 107 -5.14 -7.36 17.80
C ASP A 107 -3.98 -8.29 18.20
N GLU A 108 -2.86 -7.72 18.60
CA GLU A 108 -1.66 -8.51 18.91
C GLU A 108 -1.02 -8.16 20.24
#